data_c564d073629b40c7ce946f534011158a
#
_entry.id   c564d073629b40c7ce946f534011158a
#
_cell.length_a   1.000
_cell.length_b   1.000
_cell.length_c   1.000
_cell.angle_alpha   90.00
_cell.angle_beta   90.00
_cell.angle_gamma   90.00
#
_symmetry.space_group_name_H-M   'P 1'
#
loop_
_entity.id
_entity.type
_entity.pdbx_description
1 polymer ?
#
loop_
_entity_poly.entity_id
_entity_poly.type
_entity_poly.pdbx_seq_one_letter_code
_entity_poly.pdbx_strand_id
1 'polypeptide(L)'
;MLKEIGSEFWNDGPVSRDKIYLLSGRTALEYIIRDIVKHHNVKSVLLPSYCCHTMIEPFFRHGISVRFYDVYFDEMNGLSIEVPQAQKNEIFYYMTYFGFHQLMGADMNKINIDFTVVIEDMTHSWLSGYSGFHADYSYVSYRKWTGFDAIALANKETGAFSDFPEAINTE
;
A
#
# COMPACT_ATOMS: atom_id res chain seq x y z
N MET A 1 -25.69 34.66 6.61
CA MET A 1 -24.53 34.21 5.88
C MET A 1 -24.93 32.92 5.15
N LEU A 2 -25.16 33.01 3.84
CA LEU A 2 -25.51 31.84 3.01
C LEU A 2 -24.27 30.95 2.94
N LYS A 3 -24.36 29.69 3.40
CA LYS A 3 -23.32 28.69 3.15
C LYS A 3 -23.36 28.36 1.67
N GLU A 4 -22.32 28.69 0.93
CA GLU A 4 -22.14 28.21 -0.42
C GLU A 4 -22.02 26.68 -0.39
N ILE A 5 -22.90 26.01 -1.13
CA ILE A 5 -22.83 24.58 -1.36
C ILE A 5 -22.01 24.41 -2.65
N GLY A 6 -20.85 23.76 -2.55
CA GLY A 6 -19.96 23.53 -3.70
C GLY A 6 -18.79 24.51 -3.80
N SER A 7 -18.43 25.19 -2.71
CA SER A 7 -17.19 25.96 -2.64
C SER A 7 -15.98 25.02 -2.82
N GLU A 8 -15.00 25.49 -3.57
CA GLU A 8 -13.72 24.80 -3.74
C GLU A 8 -13.08 24.55 -2.39
N PHE A 9 -12.69 23.30 -2.13
CA PHE A 9 -11.98 22.93 -0.90
C PHE A 9 -10.51 23.26 -1.06
N TRP A 10 -10.14 24.50 -0.87
CA TRP A 10 -8.74 24.91 -0.81
C TRP A 10 -8.20 24.51 0.54
N ASN A 11 -7.16 23.70 0.53
CA ASN A 11 -6.37 23.41 1.72
C ASN A 11 -5.09 24.23 1.66
N ASP A 12 -5.09 25.39 2.30
CA ASP A 12 -3.91 26.27 2.42
C ASP A 12 -2.88 25.73 3.43
N GLY A 13 -3.11 24.52 3.97
CA GLY A 13 -2.16 23.85 4.85
C GLY A 13 -0.91 23.39 4.11
N PRO A 14 0.20 23.16 4.83
CA PRO A 14 1.40 22.61 4.24
C PRO A 14 1.09 21.28 3.55
N VAL A 15 1.51 21.15 2.29
CA VAL A 15 1.32 19.92 1.53
C VAL A 15 2.11 18.81 2.21
N SER A 16 1.40 17.79 2.68
CA SER A 16 2.02 16.63 3.28
C SER A 16 2.85 15.90 2.23
N ARG A 17 4.10 15.58 2.55
CA ARG A 17 5.00 14.84 1.66
C ARG A 17 5.08 13.35 1.98
N ASP A 18 4.47 12.94 3.06
CA ASP A 18 4.31 11.55 3.48
C ASP A 18 3.02 10.92 2.91
N LYS A 19 2.06 11.74 2.45
CA LYS A 19 0.77 11.32 1.89
C LYS A 19 0.53 11.95 0.54
N ILE A 20 0.49 11.13 -0.51
CA ILE A 20 0.38 11.58 -1.90
C ILE A 20 -0.86 10.99 -2.53
N TYR A 21 -1.73 11.87 -3.07
CA TYR A 21 -2.90 11.47 -3.85
C TYR A 21 -2.53 11.22 -5.30
N LEU A 22 -2.98 10.11 -5.84
CA LEU A 22 -2.64 9.61 -7.17
C LEU A 22 -3.90 9.09 -7.88
N LEU A 23 -3.83 8.85 -9.18
CA LEU A 23 -4.99 8.48 -10.00
C LEU A 23 -5.56 7.09 -9.65
N SER A 24 -4.74 6.15 -9.23
CA SER A 24 -5.19 4.76 -9.01
C SER A 24 -4.28 4.02 -8.04
N GLY A 25 -4.75 2.91 -7.47
CA GLY A 25 -3.92 2.03 -6.63
C GLY A 25 -2.67 1.53 -7.36
N ARG A 26 -2.74 1.30 -8.69
CA ARG A 26 -1.57 0.93 -9.51
C ARG A 26 -0.53 2.05 -9.53
N THR A 27 -0.96 3.29 -9.74
CA THR A 27 -0.04 4.45 -9.73
C THR A 27 0.50 4.71 -8.32
N ALA A 28 -0.28 4.45 -7.27
CA ALA A 28 0.16 4.55 -5.89
C ALA A 28 1.25 3.50 -5.58
N LEU A 29 1.03 2.25 -5.97
CA LEU A 29 2.03 1.19 -5.81
C LEU A 29 3.30 1.47 -6.60
N GLU A 30 3.18 1.89 -7.87
CA GLU A 30 4.33 2.28 -8.70
C GLU A 30 5.14 3.41 -8.04
N TYR A 31 4.46 4.40 -7.48
CA TYR A 31 5.09 5.54 -6.80
C TYR A 31 5.85 5.09 -5.55
N ILE A 32 5.27 4.21 -4.76
CA ILE A 32 5.91 3.59 -3.58
C ILE A 32 7.16 2.80 -4.00
N ILE A 33 7.06 1.95 -5.03
CA ILE A 33 8.19 1.14 -5.50
C ILE A 33 9.35 2.04 -5.97
N ARG A 34 9.06 3.12 -6.66
CA ARG A 34 10.08 4.10 -7.08
C ARG A 34 10.82 4.71 -5.89
N ASP A 35 10.12 5.03 -4.80
CA ASP A 35 10.74 5.54 -3.59
C ASP A 35 11.58 4.44 -2.90
N ILE A 36 11.07 3.22 -2.81
CA ILE A 36 11.79 2.08 -2.23
C ILE A 36 13.11 1.81 -2.94
N VAL A 37 13.12 1.72 -4.28
CA VAL A 37 14.35 1.39 -5.03
C VAL A 37 15.40 2.49 -4.98
N LYS A 38 15.03 3.71 -4.62
CA LYS A 38 15.98 4.80 -4.37
C LYS A 38 16.70 4.68 -3.02
N HIS A 39 16.03 4.14 -2.02
CA HIS A 39 16.51 4.12 -0.64
C HIS A 39 16.98 2.74 -0.17
N HIS A 40 16.51 1.68 -0.81
CA HIS A 40 16.75 0.31 -0.40
C HIS A 40 17.28 -0.54 -1.55
N ASN A 41 18.26 -1.37 -1.28
CA ASN A 41 18.76 -2.36 -2.26
C ASN A 41 17.88 -3.61 -2.22
N VAL A 42 16.64 -3.48 -2.72
CA VAL A 42 15.69 -4.59 -2.78
C VAL A 42 15.88 -5.42 -4.05
N LYS A 43 15.66 -6.73 -3.96
CA LYS A 43 15.84 -7.68 -5.08
C LYS A 43 14.61 -8.52 -5.35
N SER A 44 13.81 -8.75 -4.34
CA SER A 44 12.60 -9.56 -4.43
C SER A 44 11.46 -8.94 -3.64
N VAL A 45 10.25 -9.37 -3.96
CA VAL A 45 9.04 -9.11 -3.19
C VAL A 45 8.30 -10.41 -2.94
N LEU A 46 7.80 -10.56 -1.72
CA LEU A 46 6.91 -11.63 -1.32
C LEU A 46 5.47 -11.11 -1.36
N LEU A 47 4.70 -11.55 -2.35
CA LEU A 47 3.31 -11.18 -2.63
C LEU A 47 2.33 -12.28 -2.17
N PRO A 48 1.07 -11.95 -1.87
CA PRO A 48 0.07 -12.97 -1.65
C PRO A 48 -0.24 -13.73 -2.96
N SER A 49 -0.46 -15.04 -2.89
CA SER A 49 -0.84 -15.86 -4.06
C SER A 49 -2.21 -15.46 -4.62
N TYR A 50 -3.11 -14.95 -3.76
CA TYR A 50 -4.40 -14.41 -4.17
C TYR A 50 -4.30 -12.91 -4.46
N CYS A 51 -3.79 -12.56 -5.64
CA CYS A 51 -3.64 -11.17 -6.07
C CYS A 51 -3.92 -11.00 -7.58
N CYS A 52 -4.16 -9.77 -8.01
CA CYS A 52 -4.32 -9.46 -9.43
C CYS A 52 -2.96 -9.14 -10.09
N HIS A 53 -2.86 -9.37 -11.39
CA HIS A 53 -1.64 -9.10 -12.16
C HIS A 53 -1.15 -7.65 -12.05
N THR A 54 -2.06 -6.70 -11.81
CA THR A 54 -1.71 -5.28 -11.66
C THR A 54 -0.94 -4.96 -10.37
N MET A 55 -0.93 -5.88 -9.40
CA MET A 55 -0.10 -5.81 -8.20
C MET A 55 1.30 -6.37 -8.47
N ILE A 56 1.45 -7.26 -9.45
CA ILE A 56 2.69 -7.94 -9.80
C ILE A 56 3.53 -7.11 -10.78
N GLU A 57 2.88 -6.59 -11.84
CA GLU A 57 3.52 -5.91 -12.95
C GLU A 57 4.46 -4.76 -12.55
N PRO A 58 4.14 -3.89 -11.58
CA PRO A 58 5.03 -2.79 -11.17
C PRO A 58 6.39 -3.29 -10.66
N PHE A 59 6.44 -4.40 -9.94
CA PHE A 59 7.70 -4.97 -9.44
C PHE A 59 8.60 -5.47 -10.58
N PHE A 60 8.01 -6.15 -11.56
CA PHE A 60 8.77 -6.59 -12.74
C PHE A 60 9.36 -5.43 -13.53
N ARG A 61 8.63 -4.33 -13.67
CA ARG A 61 9.13 -3.13 -14.37
C ARG A 61 10.36 -2.53 -13.69
N HIS A 62 10.51 -2.72 -12.38
CA HIS A 62 11.66 -2.29 -11.60
C HIS A 62 12.73 -3.38 -11.42
N GLY A 63 12.63 -4.51 -12.12
CA GLY A 63 13.60 -5.61 -12.04
C GLY A 63 13.56 -6.37 -10.71
N ILE A 64 12.48 -6.25 -9.93
CA ILE A 64 12.28 -6.93 -8.66
C ILE A 64 11.63 -8.29 -8.94
N SER A 65 12.28 -9.38 -8.52
CA SER A 65 11.72 -10.73 -8.65
C SER A 65 10.56 -10.96 -7.70
N VAL A 66 9.59 -11.79 -8.12
CA VAL A 66 8.36 -12.02 -7.36
C VAL A 66 8.35 -13.44 -6.80
N ARG A 67 8.06 -13.57 -5.53
CA ARG A 67 7.71 -14.79 -4.83
C ARG A 67 6.30 -14.66 -4.27
N PHE A 68 5.67 -15.79 -3.98
CA PHE A 68 4.32 -15.79 -3.43
C PHE A 68 4.28 -16.50 -2.07
N TYR A 69 3.43 -15.99 -1.18
CA TYR A 69 2.98 -16.71 0.01
C TYR A 69 1.54 -17.19 -0.17
N ASP A 70 1.22 -18.27 0.52
CA ASP A 70 -0.10 -18.88 0.37
C ASP A 70 -1.18 -18.10 1.12
N VAL A 71 -2.29 -17.92 0.44
CA VAL A 71 -3.54 -17.37 0.98
C VAL A 71 -4.60 -18.45 0.81
N TYR A 72 -5.17 -18.92 1.89
CA TYR A 72 -6.14 -20.01 1.88
C TYR A 72 -7.29 -19.75 2.84
N PHE A 73 -8.38 -20.44 2.64
CA PHE A 73 -9.52 -20.39 3.53
C PHE A 73 -9.52 -21.63 4.42
N ASP A 74 -9.52 -21.37 5.73
CA ASP A 74 -9.66 -22.37 6.77
C ASP A 74 -11.08 -22.30 7.37
N GLU A 75 -11.78 -23.43 7.48
CA GLU A 75 -13.17 -23.45 7.98
C GLU A 75 -13.33 -22.97 9.41
N MET A 76 -12.28 -23.09 10.24
CA MET A 76 -12.29 -22.68 11.64
C MET A 76 -11.84 -21.24 11.84
N ASN A 77 -10.82 -20.80 11.06
CA ASN A 77 -10.13 -19.51 11.24
C ASN A 77 -10.48 -18.49 10.16
N GLY A 78 -11.23 -18.89 9.13
CA GLY A 78 -11.53 -18.04 7.98
C GLY A 78 -10.34 -17.90 7.03
N LEU A 79 -10.15 -16.70 6.48
CA LEU A 79 -9.03 -16.42 5.58
C LEU A 79 -7.72 -16.41 6.36
N SER A 80 -6.78 -17.22 5.93
CA SER A 80 -5.47 -17.41 6.58
C SER A 80 -4.35 -17.25 5.58
N ILE A 81 -3.17 -16.86 6.08
CA ILE A 81 -1.95 -16.74 5.28
C ILE A 81 -0.81 -17.48 5.97
N GLU A 82 0.09 -18.02 5.16
CA GLU A 82 1.34 -18.61 5.64
C GLU A 82 2.51 -17.82 5.06
N VAL A 83 3.24 -17.12 5.94
CA VAL A 83 4.36 -16.26 5.55
C VAL A 83 5.66 -17.07 5.64
N PRO A 84 6.30 -17.40 4.50
CA PRO A 84 7.57 -18.11 4.50
C PRO A 84 8.70 -17.23 5.02
N GLN A 85 9.84 -17.86 5.32
CA GLN A 85 11.04 -17.13 5.75
C GLN A 85 11.44 -16.06 4.72
N ALA A 86 11.75 -14.87 5.22
CA ALA A 86 12.25 -13.76 4.43
C ALA A 86 13.57 -14.08 3.74
N GLN A 87 13.75 -13.58 2.53
CA GLN A 87 15.03 -13.57 1.84
C GLN A 87 15.76 -12.24 2.07
N LYS A 88 17.06 -12.25 1.87
CA LYS A 88 17.85 -11.02 1.99
C LYS A 88 17.41 -9.99 0.94
N ASN A 89 17.19 -8.76 1.36
CA ASN A 89 16.75 -7.64 0.52
C ASN A 89 15.37 -7.88 -0.11
N GLU A 90 14.46 -8.44 0.63
CA GLU A 90 13.09 -8.74 0.20
C GLU A 90 12.09 -7.75 0.79
N ILE A 91 11.11 -7.36 -0.03
CA ILE A 91 9.92 -6.61 0.36
C ILE A 91 8.86 -7.61 0.81
N PHE A 92 8.18 -7.34 1.91
CA PHE A 92 6.93 -8.01 2.24
C PHE A 92 5.75 -7.15 1.81
N TYR A 93 4.87 -7.72 1.00
CA TYR A 93 3.64 -7.06 0.58
C TYR A 93 2.45 -7.75 1.26
N TYR A 94 1.77 -7.01 2.10
CA TYR A 94 0.63 -7.47 2.86
C TYR A 94 -0.67 -6.85 2.33
N MET A 95 -1.72 -7.65 2.20
CA MET A 95 -3.05 -7.19 1.85
C MET A 95 -4.03 -7.63 2.94
N THR A 96 -4.74 -6.68 3.53
CA THR A 96 -5.81 -6.95 4.49
C THR A 96 -7.10 -7.27 3.75
N TYR A 97 -7.31 -8.56 3.47
CA TYR A 97 -8.46 -9.01 2.67
C TYR A 97 -9.79 -8.74 3.38
N PHE A 98 -10.70 -8.08 2.69
CA PHE A 98 -12.09 -7.86 3.11
C PHE A 98 -12.24 -7.21 4.49
N GLY A 99 -11.20 -6.55 4.98
CA GLY A 99 -11.18 -5.93 6.31
C GLY A 99 -10.91 -6.88 7.47
N PHE A 100 -10.52 -8.13 7.20
CA PHE A 100 -10.17 -9.10 8.22
C PHE A 100 -8.66 -9.17 8.44
N HIS A 101 -8.26 -9.37 9.70
CA HIS A 101 -6.88 -9.60 10.07
C HIS A 101 -6.48 -11.06 9.83
N GLN A 102 -5.43 -11.26 9.06
CA GLN A 102 -4.82 -12.57 8.85
C GLN A 102 -3.55 -12.78 9.69
N LEU A 103 -2.99 -11.70 10.21
CA LEU A 103 -1.78 -11.72 11.03
C LEU A 103 -2.08 -11.23 12.44
N MET A 104 -1.50 -11.87 13.44
CA MET A 104 -1.56 -11.45 14.84
C MET A 104 -0.31 -10.65 15.22
N GLY A 105 -0.39 -9.85 16.29
CA GLY A 105 0.64 -8.88 16.64
C GLY A 105 2.08 -9.42 16.76
N ALA A 106 2.26 -10.66 17.22
CA ALA A 106 3.60 -11.29 17.28
C ALA A 106 4.20 -11.55 15.89
N ASP A 107 3.37 -11.98 14.93
CA ASP A 107 3.80 -12.25 13.56
C ASP A 107 4.16 -10.95 12.84
N MET A 108 3.39 -9.88 13.10
CA MET A 108 3.64 -8.56 12.54
C MET A 108 4.99 -7.98 12.98
N ASN A 109 5.34 -8.12 14.26
CA ASN A 109 6.64 -7.67 14.77
C ASN A 109 7.80 -8.43 14.11
N LYS A 110 7.65 -9.74 13.90
CA LYS A 110 8.64 -10.56 13.22
C LYS A 110 8.82 -10.14 11.76
N ILE A 111 7.73 -9.88 11.05
CA ILE A 111 7.76 -9.42 9.67
C ILE A 111 8.55 -8.12 9.54
N ASN A 112 8.31 -7.13 10.41
CA ASN A 112 9.04 -5.87 10.39
C ASN A 112 10.54 -6.00 10.68
N ILE A 113 10.96 -7.07 11.34
CA ILE A 113 12.38 -7.35 11.62
C ILE A 113 13.03 -8.10 10.44
N ASP A 114 12.32 -9.09 9.90
CA ASP A 114 12.88 -10.04 8.94
C ASP A 114 12.95 -9.46 7.51
N PHE A 115 12.00 -8.61 7.13
CA PHE A 115 11.92 -8.02 5.80
C PHE A 115 12.58 -6.65 5.72
N THR A 116 13.11 -6.31 4.54
CA THR A 116 13.80 -5.03 4.32
C THR A 116 12.84 -3.85 4.28
N VAL A 117 11.65 -4.05 3.72
CA VAL A 117 10.57 -3.06 3.60
C VAL A 117 9.24 -3.79 3.65
N VAL A 118 8.26 -3.19 4.29
CA VAL A 118 6.89 -3.69 4.33
C VAL A 118 5.95 -2.71 3.63
N ILE A 119 5.13 -3.24 2.71
CA ILE A 119 4.06 -2.50 2.03
C ILE A 119 2.72 -3.08 2.46
N GLU A 120 1.77 -2.24 2.86
CA GLU A 120 0.40 -2.63 3.12
C GLU A 120 -0.56 -2.10 2.05
N ASP A 121 -1.32 -3.00 1.43
CA ASP A 121 -2.48 -2.66 0.60
C ASP A 121 -3.75 -2.62 1.46
N MET A 122 -4.22 -1.43 1.76
CA MET A 122 -5.44 -1.19 2.53
C MET A 122 -6.70 -1.08 1.65
N THR A 123 -6.61 -1.44 0.38
CA THR A 123 -7.74 -1.27 -0.56
C THR A 123 -9.00 -2.03 -0.13
N HIS A 124 -8.88 -3.15 0.58
CA HIS A 124 -10.02 -3.91 1.08
C HIS A 124 -10.38 -3.62 2.54
N SER A 125 -9.63 -2.78 3.24
CA SER A 125 -9.80 -2.53 4.68
C SER A 125 -10.03 -1.05 5.06
N TRP A 126 -9.98 -0.13 4.10
CA TRP A 126 -10.03 1.32 4.35
C TRP A 126 -11.14 1.77 5.32
N LEU A 127 -12.36 1.25 5.18
CA LEU A 127 -13.50 1.60 6.03
C LEU A 127 -13.86 0.53 7.07
N SER A 128 -13.03 -0.47 7.30
CA SER A 128 -13.30 -1.54 8.24
C SER A 128 -13.10 -1.17 9.72
N GLY A 129 -12.62 0.04 10.00
CA GLY A 129 -12.20 0.45 11.35
C GLY A 129 -10.83 -0.11 11.75
N TYR A 130 -10.15 -0.77 10.84
CA TYR A 130 -8.80 -1.26 11.02
C TYR A 130 -7.79 -0.11 11.03
N SER A 131 -6.97 -0.02 12.07
CA SER A 131 -6.00 1.07 12.24
C SER A 131 -4.74 0.94 11.38
N GLY A 132 -4.66 -0.11 10.58
CA GLY A 132 -3.47 -0.41 9.78
C GLY A 132 -2.42 -1.21 10.58
N PHE A 133 -1.54 -1.77 9.83
CA PHE A 133 -0.32 -2.41 10.26
C PHE A 133 0.79 -1.36 10.18
N HIS A 134 1.77 -1.34 11.08
CA HIS A 134 2.89 -0.41 10.99
C HIS A 134 3.85 -0.83 9.86
N ALA A 135 3.36 -0.70 8.64
CA ALA A 135 4.13 -0.91 7.42
C ALA A 135 4.94 0.35 7.10
N ASP A 136 6.09 0.19 6.43
CA ASP A 136 6.90 1.34 6.01
C ASP A 136 6.15 2.20 4.98
N TYR A 137 5.34 1.53 4.15
CA TYR A 137 4.47 2.16 3.16
C TYR A 137 3.09 1.53 3.18
N SER A 138 2.08 2.33 2.93
CA SER A 138 0.73 1.84 2.70
C SER A 138 0.05 2.56 1.55
N TYR A 139 -0.95 1.94 0.95
CA TYR A 139 -1.77 2.61 -0.05
C TYR A 139 -3.21 2.09 -0.06
N VAL A 140 -4.10 2.90 -0.62
CA VAL A 140 -5.51 2.57 -0.80
C VAL A 140 -6.02 3.08 -2.14
N SER A 141 -6.86 2.29 -2.82
CA SER A 141 -7.59 2.70 -4.01
C SER A 141 -9.04 3.04 -3.65
N TYR A 142 -9.35 4.33 -3.53
CA TYR A 142 -10.65 4.81 -3.05
C TYR A 142 -11.83 4.45 -3.96
N ARG A 143 -11.60 4.22 -5.26
CA ARG A 143 -12.65 3.78 -6.19
C ARG A 143 -13.37 2.49 -5.78
N LYS A 144 -12.78 1.73 -4.86
CA LYS A 144 -13.42 0.51 -4.32
C LYS A 144 -14.48 0.83 -3.26
N TRP A 145 -14.45 2.06 -2.71
CA TRP A 145 -15.26 2.49 -1.57
C TRP A 145 -16.16 3.67 -1.87
N THR A 146 -15.89 4.39 -2.95
CA THR A 146 -16.59 5.63 -3.32
C THR A 146 -17.10 5.56 -4.75
N GLY A 147 -18.00 6.46 -5.11
CA GLY A 147 -18.43 6.64 -6.50
C GLY A 147 -17.43 7.37 -7.39
N PHE A 148 -16.25 7.71 -6.89
CA PHE A 148 -15.18 8.27 -7.71
C PHE A 148 -14.49 7.15 -8.51
N ASP A 149 -14.30 7.36 -9.80
CA ASP A 149 -13.65 6.42 -10.73
C ASP A 149 -12.13 6.48 -10.71
N ALA A 150 -11.56 7.52 -10.11
CA ALA A 150 -10.14 7.70 -9.88
C ALA A 150 -9.89 8.08 -8.40
N ILE A 151 -8.68 8.13 -7.97
CA ILE A 151 -8.10 8.52 -6.68
C ILE A 151 -7.62 7.30 -5.88
N ALA A 152 -6.35 7.39 -5.54
CA ALA A 152 -5.67 6.54 -4.57
C ALA A 152 -4.79 7.41 -3.66
N LEU A 153 -4.46 6.88 -2.49
CA LEU A 153 -3.51 7.48 -1.57
C LEU A 153 -2.31 6.56 -1.43
N ALA A 154 -1.10 7.09 -1.59
CA ALA A 154 0.14 6.47 -1.12
C ALA A 154 0.58 7.16 0.16
N ASN A 155 0.98 6.38 1.16
CA ASN A 155 1.46 6.85 2.45
C ASN A 155 2.84 6.26 2.76
N LYS A 156 3.73 7.05 3.34
CA LYS A 156 5.01 6.65 3.89
C LYS A 156 4.99 6.90 5.39
N GLU A 157 5.20 5.86 6.20
CA GLU A 157 5.05 5.95 7.65
C GLU A 157 6.09 6.87 8.29
N THR A 158 7.32 6.85 7.77
CA THR A 158 8.41 7.65 8.33
C THR A 158 9.08 8.49 7.26
N GLY A 159 9.13 9.79 7.48
CA GLY A 159 9.75 10.75 6.57
C GLY A 159 8.87 11.14 5.39
N ALA A 160 9.47 11.69 4.36
CA ALA A 160 8.80 12.15 3.16
C ALA A 160 9.17 11.28 1.95
N PHE A 161 8.30 11.22 0.94
CA PHE A 161 8.65 10.68 -0.37
C PHE A 161 9.73 11.53 -1.03
N SER A 162 10.66 10.89 -1.75
CA SER A 162 11.78 11.57 -2.41
C SER A 162 11.36 12.42 -3.59
N ASP A 163 10.39 11.93 -4.36
CA ASP A 163 9.81 12.66 -5.48
C ASP A 163 8.48 13.25 -5.02
N PHE A 164 8.26 14.50 -5.38
CA PHE A 164 6.95 15.11 -5.23
C PHE A 164 6.34 15.20 -6.63
N PRO A 165 5.12 14.68 -6.85
CA PRO A 165 4.45 14.87 -8.13
C PRO A 165 4.28 16.38 -8.35
N GLU A 166 4.84 16.91 -9.44
CA GLU A 166 4.55 18.27 -9.83
C GLU A 166 3.03 18.38 -10.06
N ALA A 167 2.44 19.41 -9.45
CA ALA A 167 1.04 19.70 -9.72
C ALA A 167 0.92 19.98 -11.22
N ILE A 168 0.17 19.13 -11.93
CA ILE A 168 -0.18 19.44 -13.32
C ILE A 168 -1.20 20.56 -13.22
N ASN A 169 -0.73 21.81 -13.35
CA ASN A 169 -1.60 22.95 -13.59
C ASN A 169 -2.19 22.73 -14.99
N THR A 170 -3.37 22.17 -15.06
CA THR A 170 -4.22 22.28 -16.23
C THR A 170 -4.88 23.65 -16.14
N GLU A 171 -4.27 24.66 -16.78
CA GLU A 171 -4.98 25.88 -17.15
C GLU A 171 -6.08 25.56 -18.17
#